data_f4c14dff719877be714de0e071a56fa2
#
_entry.id   f4c14dff719877be714de0e071a56fa2
#
_cell.length_a   1.000
_cell.length_b   1.000
_cell.length_c   1.000
_cell.angle_alpha   90.00
_cell.angle_beta   90.00
_cell.angle_gamma   90.00
#
_symmetry.space_group_name_H-M   'P 1'
#
loop_
_entity.id
_entity.type
_entity.pdbx_description
1 polymer ?
#
loop_
_entity_poly.entity_id
_entity_poly.type
_entity_poly.pdbx_seq_one_letter_code
_entity_poly.pdbx_strand_id
1 'polypeptide(L)'
;MTDMAGYRRQNADGPNSEEKALDLFAEMMIEKIESINEDWRKPWFTEGALQWPRNLSGREYNGMNAFMLMLHCEKEGYKIPRFCTFDCVQRMNKPGKDGQELPRVSVLRGEKSFPVMLTTFTCIHKETKEKIKYDDYKNISEDEKKEYNVYPRMQVFRVFNVQQTNLREARPELWEKLEMENGRPEVKAGEQFDFGPVDRMISENLWICPIRPMHQDSAYYSITKNEIVVPEKRQ
;
A
#
# COMPACT_ATOMS: atom_id res chain seq x y z
N MET A 1 -25.86 -21.54 -17.49
CA MET A 1 -26.07 -20.09 -17.61
C MET A 1 -26.97 -19.68 -16.46
N THR A 2 -26.35 -19.29 -15.35
CA THR A 2 -27.04 -18.89 -14.10
C THR A 2 -26.77 -17.44 -13.88
N ASP A 3 -27.81 -16.70 -13.87
CA ASP A 3 -27.95 -15.26 -13.82
C ASP A 3 -27.24 -14.62 -12.63
N MET A 4 -26.19 -13.83 -12.89
CA MET A 4 -25.44 -13.04 -11.89
C MET A 4 -25.95 -11.60 -11.77
N ALA A 5 -27.22 -11.39 -12.09
CA ALA A 5 -27.87 -10.08 -12.09
C ALA A 5 -28.82 -9.91 -10.88
N GLY A 6 -28.28 -9.84 -9.68
CA GLY A 6 -29.22 -9.73 -8.56
C GLY A 6 -28.61 -9.28 -7.23
N TYR A 7 -27.87 -8.15 -7.17
CA TYR A 7 -27.72 -7.41 -5.91
C TYR A 7 -27.26 -5.96 -6.14
N ARG A 8 -27.92 -5.24 -7.03
CA ARG A 8 -27.91 -3.79 -6.99
C ARG A 8 -29.07 -3.34 -6.09
N ARG A 9 -28.79 -3.11 -4.81
CA ARG A 9 -29.67 -2.25 -4.02
C ARG A 9 -29.54 -0.85 -4.61
N GLN A 10 -30.61 -0.40 -5.26
CA GLN A 10 -30.80 1.00 -5.60
C GLN A 10 -30.92 1.77 -4.28
N ASN A 11 -29.83 2.38 -3.82
CA ASN A 11 -29.88 3.38 -2.77
C ASN A 11 -30.25 4.71 -3.44
N ALA A 12 -31.38 5.28 -3.05
CA ALA A 12 -31.94 6.53 -3.56
C ALA A 12 -31.19 7.80 -3.09
N ASP A 13 -30.04 7.66 -2.40
CA ASP A 13 -29.30 8.79 -1.84
C ASP A 13 -27.79 8.67 -2.17
N GLY A 14 -27.40 9.27 -3.29
CA GLY A 14 -26.02 9.61 -3.64
C GLY A 14 -24.99 8.44 -3.68
N PRO A 15 -23.78 8.67 -4.19
CA PRO A 15 -22.76 7.63 -4.30
C PRO A 15 -22.36 7.13 -2.92
N ASN A 16 -22.25 5.82 -2.76
CA ASN A 16 -21.82 5.18 -1.52
C ASN A 16 -20.31 5.44 -1.25
N SER A 17 -19.80 5.02 -0.08
CA SER A 17 -18.40 5.26 0.27
C SER A 17 -17.40 4.57 -0.63
N GLU A 18 -17.78 3.45 -1.25
CA GLU A 18 -16.95 2.69 -2.18
C GLU A 18 -16.87 3.43 -3.53
N GLU A 19 -18.00 3.89 -4.05
CA GLU A 19 -18.07 4.70 -5.28
C GLU A 19 -17.25 5.98 -5.14
N LYS A 20 -17.41 6.72 -4.04
CA LYS A 20 -16.60 7.93 -3.76
C LYS A 20 -15.09 7.66 -3.69
N ALA A 21 -14.68 6.50 -3.17
CA ALA A 21 -13.27 6.15 -3.12
C ALA A 21 -12.74 5.79 -4.52
N LEU A 22 -13.53 5.09 -5.33
CA LEU A 22 -13.18 4.76 -6.71
C LEU A 22 -13.11 6.01 -7.59
N ASP A 23 -14.06 6.93 -7.45
CA ASP A 23 -14.06 8.19 -8.18
C ASP A 23 -12.80 9.01 -7.85
N LEU A 24 -12.47 9.15 -6.56
CA LEU A 24 -11.24 9.82 -6.13
C LEU A 24 -10.00 9.16 -6.73
N PHE A 25 -9.95 7.83 -6.76
CA PHE A 25 -8.83 7.11 -7.33
C PHE A 25 -8.73 7.33 -8.84
N ALA A 26 -9.87 7.34 -9.55
CA ALA A 26 -9.91 7.64 -10.97
C ALA A 26 -9.43 9.08 -11.25
N GLU A 27 -9.91 10.06 -10.49
CA GLU A 27 -9.47 11.46 -10.60
C GLU A 27 -7.97 11.59 -10.40
N MET A 28 -7.41 11.00 -9.34
CA MET A 28 -5.98 11.04 -9.07
C MET A 28 -5.14 10.37 -10.18
N MET A 29 -5.65 9.29 -10.77
CA MET A 29 -5.00 8.63 -11.91
C MET A 29 -5.01 9.53 -13.15
N ILE A 30 -6.13 10.16 -13.44
CA ILE A 30 -6.26 11.09 -14.57
C ILE A 30 -5.32 12.28 -14.37
N GLU A 31 -5.34 12.94 -13.20
CA GLU A 31 -4.43 14.03 -12.87
C GLU A 31 -2.96 13.61 -13.07
N LYS A 32 -2.60 12.40 -12.64
CA LYS A 32 -1.23 11.90 -12.80
C LYS A 32 -0.88 11.67 -14.27
N ILE A 33 -1.78 11.06 -15.05
CA ILE A 33 -1.57 10.83 -16.48
C ILE A 33 -1.43 12.17 -17.24
N GLU A 34 -2.29 13.13 -16.94
CA GLU A 34 -2.25 14.46 -17.56
C GLU A 34 -0.99 15.27 -17.19
N SER A 35 -0.45 15.05 -15.99
CA SER A 35 0.78 15.69 -15.52
C SER A 35 2.06 15.11 -16.16
N ILE A 36 1.96 13.95 -16.79
CA ILE A 36 3.07 13.32 -17.50
C ILE A 36 3.18 13.97 -18.88
N ASN A 37 3.99 15.00 -18.99
CA ASN A 37 4.41 15.53 -20.28
C ASN A 37 5.16 14.45 -21.08
N GLU A 38 5.35 14.65 -22.40
CA GLU A 38 5.83 13.71 -23.41
C GLU A 38 7.08 12.86 -23.04
N ASP A 39 7.80 13.23 -22.01
CA ASP A 39 8.87 12.43 -21.42
C ASP A 39 8.32 11.46 -20.35
N TRP A 40 7.72 10.37 -20.78
CA TRP A 40 7.38 9.22 -19.93
C TRP A 40 8.67 8.56 -19.38
N ARG A 41 9.36 9.22 -18.47
CA ARG A 41 10.52 8.67 -17.77
C ARG A 41 10.14 8.33 -16.33
N LYS A 42 9.69 7.10 -16.12
CA LYS A 42 9.62 6.41 -14.80
C LYS A 42 9.04 7.26 -13.65
N PRO A 43 7.75 7.61 -13.64
CA PRO A 43 7.17 8.48 -12.62
C PRO A 43 7.27 7.94 -11.18
N TRP A 44 7.56 6.68 -10.99
CA TRP A 44 7.74 6.03 -9.68
C TRP A 44 9.19 5.73 -9.29
N PHE A 45 10.17 6.08 -10.12
CA PHE A 45 11.59 5.92 -9.85
C PHE A 45 12.38 7.23 -9.92
N THR A 46 11.71 8.38 -9.80
CA THR A 46 12.41 9.66 -9.68
C THR A 46 13.29 9.68 -8.44
N GLU A 47 14.42 10.36 -8.51
CA GLU A 47 15.26 10.70 -7.35
C GLU A 47 14.34 11.20 -6.24
N GLY A 48 14.32 10.52 -5.16
CA GLY A 48 13.40 10.86 -4.12
C GLY A 48 12.19 9.91 -3.99
N ALA A 49 12.09 8.73 -4.69
CA ALA A 49 10.97 7.80 -4.55
C ALA A 49 10.71 7.40 -3.11
N LEU A 50 9.51 7.62 -2.61
CA LEU A 50 9.11 7.26 -1.25
C LEU A 50 9.27 5.76 -1.02
N GLN A 51 9.55 5.38 0.21
CA GLN A 51 9.49 3.97 0.59
C GLN A 51 8.06 3.45 0.43
N TRP A 52 7.94 2.13 0.37
CA TRP A 52 6.64 1.47 0.22
C TRP A 52 5.68 1.86 1.35
N PRO A 53 4.43 2.25 1.06
CA PRO A 53 3.49 2.70 2.08
C PRO A 53 3.14 1.57 3.04
N ARG A 54 3.19 1.88 4.33
CA ARG A 54 2.92 0.95 5.43
C ARG A 54 1.97 1.58 6.44
N ASN A 55 1.26 0.74 7.16
CA ASN A 55 0.56 1.21 8.34
C ASN A 55 1.55 1.47 9.50
N LEU A 56 1.08 2.08 10.58
CA LEU A 56 1.93 2.42 11.72
C LEU A 56 2.51 1.18 12.44
N SER A 57 1.89 0.01 12.31
CA SER A 57 2.43 -1.26 12.82
C SER A 57 3.44 -1.93 11.87
N GLY A 58 3.78 -1.31 10.73
CA GLY A 58 4.78 -1.80 9.78
C GLY A 58 4.22 -2.69 8.66
N ARG A 59 2.92 -3.05 8.67
CA ARG A 59 2.31 -3.85 7.61
C ARG A 59 2.19 -3.04 6.33
N GLU A 60 2.64 -3.60 5.23
CA GLU A 60 2.59 -3.00 3.90
C GLU A 60 1.16 -2.93 3.34
N TYR A 61 0.88 -1.84 2.64
CA TYR A 61 -0.27 -1.77 1.75
C TYR A 61 0.08 -2.41 0.41
N ASN A 62 -0.90 -3.02 -0.25
CA ASN A 62 -0.70 -3.74 -1.49
C ASN A 62 -1.64 -3.25 -2.59
N GLY A 63 -1.26 -3.55 -3.84
CA GLY A 63 -2.08 -3.27 -5.02
C GLY A 63 -2.47 -1.81 -5.15
N MET A 64 -3.73 -1.55 -5.49
CA MET A 64 -4.26 -0.20 -5.71
C MET A 64 -4.10 0.70 -4.49
N ASN A 65 -4.26 0.18 -3.27
CA ASN A 65 -4.08 0.98 -2.06
C ASN A 65 -2.66 1.54 -1.93
N ALA A 66 -1.65 0.71 -2.17
CA ALA A 66 -0.26 1.15 -2.11
C ALA A 66 0.01 2.24 -3.15
N PHE A 67 -0.42 2.01 -4.37
CA PHE A 67 -0.25 2.95 -5.47
C PHE A 67 -0.93 4.30 -5.18
N MET A 68 -2.19 4.28 -4.74
CA MET A 68 -2.93 5.51 -4.42
C MET A 68 -2.34 6.25 -3.23
N LEU A 69 -1.85 5.54 -2.21
CA LEU A 69 -1.16 6.16 -1.07
C LEU A 69 0.18 6.79 -1.46
N MET A 70 0.89 6.22 -2.43
CA MET A 70 2.11 6.83 -2.99
C MET A 70 1.79 8.12 -3.74
N LEU A 71 0.78 8.10 -4.61
CA LEU A 71 0.31 9.30 -5.30
C LEU A 71 -0.19 10.38 -4.33
N HIS A 72 -0.88 9.96 -3.28
CA HIS A 72 -1.32 10.87 -2.22
C HIS A 72 -0.13 11.50 -1.49
N CYS A 73 0.89 10.71 -1.15
CA CYS A 73 2.12 11.25 -0.57
C CYS A 73 2.80 12.26 -1.49
N GLU A 74 2.89 11.97 -2.76
CA GLU A 74 3.48 12.88 -3.76
C GLU A 74 2.69 14.19 -3.85
N LYS A 75 1.36 14.10 -3.97
CA LYS A 75 0.45 15.25 -4.07
C LYS A 75 0.53 16.17 -2.85
N GLU A 76 0.55 15.59 -1.65
CA GLU A 76 0.57 16.33 -0.39
C GLU A 76 1.99 16.64 0.13
N GLY A 77 3.03 16.14 -0.54
CA GLY A 77 4.42 16.35 -0.15
C GLY A 77 4.85 15.57 1.11
N TYR A 78 4.15 14.48 1.45
CA TYR A 78 4.52 13.66 2.60
C TYR A 78 5.81 12.90 2.35
N LYS A 79 6.73 12.98 3.30
CA LYS A 79 8.06 12.33 3.23
C LYS A 79 8.09 10.96 3.91
N ILE A 80 7.17 10.71 4.82
CA ILE A 80 7.07 9.46 5.57
C ILE A 80 5.79 8.72 5.12
N PRO A 81 5.87 7.67 4.30
CA PRO A 81 4.70 6.93 3.80
C PRO A 81 4.15 5.95 4.86
N ARG A 82 3.86 6.49 6.05
CA ARG A 82 3.24 5.77 7.16
C ARG A 82 1.85 6.31 7.43
N PHE A 83 0.92 5.37 7.58
CA PHE A 83 -0.49 5.70 7.69
C PHE A 83 -1.12 5.04 8.92
N CYS A 84 -2.08 5.73 9.51
CA CYS A 84 -2.84 5.23 10.66
C CYS A 84 -4.32 5.57 10.51
N THR A 85 -5.18 4.74 11.09
CA THR A 85 -6.60 5.05 11.25
C THR A 85 -6.80 5.96 12.45
N PHE A 86 -7.93 6.65 12.50
CA PHE A 86 -8.30 7.44 13.68
C PHE A 86 -8.35 6.58 14.97
N ASP A 87 -8.82 5.35 14.86
CA ASP A 87 -8.85 4.39 15.95
C ASP A 87 -7.43 4.02 16.44
N CYS A 88 -6.47 3.93 15.52
CA CYS A 88 -5.06 3.74 15.89
C CYS A 88 -4.53 4.92 16.70
N VAL A 89 -4.84 6.15 16.30
CA VAL A 89 -4.49 7.37 17.04
C VAL A 89 -5.11 7.36 18.45
N GLN A 90 -6.38 6.98 18.57
CA GLN A 90 -7.06 6.88 19.87
C GLN A 90 -6.43 5.81 20.77
N ARG A 91 -6.01 4.68 20.20
CA ARG A 91 -5.34 3.62 20.98
C ARG A 91 -3.99 4.05 21.56
N MET A 92 -3.24 4.92 20.86
CA MET A 92 -1.99 5.48 21.38
C MET A 92 -2.17 6.36 22.62
N ASN A 93 -3.40 6.82 22.88
CA ASN A 93 -3.75 7.65 24.03
C ASN A 93 -4.23 6.82 25.26
N LYS A 94 -4.26 5.51 25.15
CA LYS A 94 -4.56 4.66 26.30
C LYS A 94 -3.35 4.66 27.24
N PRO A 95 -3.59 4.71 28.58
CA PRO A 95 -2.51 4.62 29.55
C PRO A 95 -1.65 3.38 29.29
N GLY A 96 -0.35 3.55 29.34
CA GLY A 96 0.58 2.43 29.31
C GLY A 96 0.42 1.53 30.54
N LYS A 97 1.01 0.33 30.51
CA LYS A 97 1.02 -0.59 31.65
C LYS A 97 1.64 0.04 32.92
N ASP A 98 2.47 1.04 32.73
CA ASP A 98 3.21 1.72 33.81
C ASP A 98 2.48 2.97 34.35
N GLY A 99 1.24 3.22 33.91
CA GLY A 99 0.44 4.36 34.38
C GLY A 99 0.98 5.75 33.99
N GLN A 100 1.99 5.82 33.14
CA GLN A 100 2.57 7.09 32.73
C GLN A 100 1.65 7.82 31.76
N GLU A 101 1.28 9.04 32.11
CA GLU A 101 0.53 9.93 31.22
C GLU A 101 1.47 10.50 30.15
N LEU A 102 1.27 10.09 28.90
CA LEU A 102 2.00 10.64 27.77
C LEU A 102 1.17 11.75 27.09
N PRO A 103 1.80 12.71 26.43
CA PRO A 103 1.10 13.75 25.66
C PRO A 103 0.12 13.11 24.67
N ARG A 104 -1.06 13.72 24.52
CA ARG A 104 -2.12 13.17 23.67
C ARG A 104 -1.76 13.27 22.19
N VAL A 105 -1.83 12.15 21.48
CA VAL A 105 -1.72 12.10 20.03
C VAL A 105 -3.08 12.45 19.40
N SER A 106 -3.09 13.31 18.41
CA SER A 106 -4.31 13.72 17.69
C SER A 106 -4.02 14.01 16.24
N VAL A 107 -5.04 13.87 15.41
CA VAL A 107 -5.02 14.38 14.04
C VAL A 107 -5.08 15.90 14.10
N LEU A 108 -4.30 16.58 13.28
CA LEU A 108 -4.27 18.04 13.22
C LEU A 108 -5.60 18.59 12.69
N ARG A 109 -5.95 19.79 13.13
CA ARG A 109 -7.23 20.42 12.78
C ARG A 109 -7.27 20.72 11.28
N GLY A 110 -8.35 20.29 10.63
CA GLY A 110 -8.57 20.55 9.20
C GLY A 110 -8.05 19.43 8.28
N GLU A 111 -7.26 18.50 8.80
CA GLU A 111 -6.72 17.39 8.03
C GLU A 111 -7.81 16.43 7.54
N LYS A 112 -7.65 15.96 6.31
CA LYS A 112 -8.60 15.06 5.66
C LYS A 112 -8.02 13.65 5.56
N SER A 113 -8.82 12.67 5.92
CA SER A 113 -8.45 11.26 5.79
C SER A 113 -8.50 10.81 4.34
N PHE A 114 -7.60 9.89 3.97
CA PHE A 114 -7.57 9.24 2.67
C PHE A 114 -8.27 7.87 2.72
N PRO A 115 -9.08 7.49 1.71
CA PRO A 115 -9.71 6.18 1.68
C PRO A 115 -8.73 5.08 1.25
N VAL A 116 -8.82 3.92 1.90
CA VAL A 116 -8.22 2.67 1.46
C VAL A 116 -9.28 1.59 1.41
N MET A 117 -9.21 0.71 0.42
CA MET A 117 -10.21 -0.33 0.20
C MET A 117 -9.65 -1.69 0.61
N LEU A 118 -10.43 -2.44 1.37
CA LEU A 118 -10.09 -3.80 1.78
C LEU A 118 -11.24 -4.74 1.42
N THR A 119 -10.94 -5.79 0.67
CA THR A 119 -11.90 -6.86 0.45
C THR A 119 -11.90 -7.77 1.68
N THR A 120 -13.02 -7.85 2.34
CA THR A 120 -13.31 -8.79 3.41
C THR A 120 -14.21 -9.91 2.88
N PHE A 121 -14.22 -11.05 3.56
CA PHE A 121 -15.01 -12.19 3.16
C PHE A 121 -15.94 -12.61 4.29
N THR A 122 -17.21 -12.83 3.97
CA THR A 122 -18.17 -13.40 4.89
C THR A 122 -18.41 -14.86 4.49
N CYS A 123 -18.04 -15.80 5.35
CA CYS A 123 -18.23 -17.23 5.14
C CYS A 123 -19.47 -17.69 5.91
N ILE A 124 -20.43 -18.24 5.18
CA ILE A 124 -21.73 -18.66 5.74
C ILE A 124 -21.95 -20.13 5.39
N HIS A 125 -22.17 -20.97 6.40
CA HIS A 125 -22.51 -22.37 6.20
C HIS A 125 -23.83 -22.51 5.43
N LYS A 126 -23.88 -23.39 4.45
CA LYS A 126 -25.03 -23.52 3.52
C LYS A 126 -26.31 -23.92 4.22
N GLU A 127 -26.21 -24.84 5.18
CA GLU A 127 -27.36 -25.42 5.92
C GLU A 127 -27.64 -24.63 7.20
N THR A 128 -26.69 -24.57 8.12
CA THR A 128 -26.89 -23.98 9.46
C THR A 128 -26.99 -22.47 9.45
N LYS A 129 -26.55 -21.81 8.36
CA LYS A 129 -26.45 -20.33 8.23
C LYS A 129 -25.48 -19.68 9.24
N GLU A 130 -24.71 -20.48 9.96
CA GLU A 130 -23.67 -19.96 10.85
C GLU A 130 -22.56 -19.26 10.08
N LYS A 131 -22.01 -18.21 10.69
CA LYS A 131 -20.92 -17.43 10.12
C LYS A 131 -19.62 -17.77 10.82
N ILE A 132 -18.57 -18.01 10.05
CA ILE A 132 -17.22 -18.15 10.56
C ILE A 132 -16.32 -17.03 10.02
N LYS A 133 -15.25 -16.74 10.73
CA LYS A 133 -14.23 -15.79 10.26
C LYS A 133 -13.51 -16.36 9.04
N TYR A 134 -13.11 -15.50 8.15
CA TYR A 134 -12.38 -15.94 6.94
C TYR A 134 -11.04 -16.61 7.26
N ASP A 135 -10.40 -16.22 8.36
CA ASP A 135 -9.16 -16.87 8.80
C ASP A 135 -9.42 -18.30 9.28
N ASP A 136 -10.52 -18.53 10.00
CA ASP A 136 -10.93 -19.89 10.39
C ASP A 136 -11.30 -20.72 9.15
N TYR A 137 -12.06 -20.14 8.20
CA TYR A 137 -12.40 -20.77 6.93
C TYR A 137 -11.17 -21.21 6.12
N LYS A 138 -10.08 -20.42 6.12
CA LYS A 138 -8.85 -20.81 5.42
C LYS A 138 -8.20 -22.08 5.99
N ASN A 139 -8.42 -22.34 7.27
CA ASN A 139 -7.76 -23.42 8.01
C ASN A 139 -8.56 -24.73 8.05
N ILE A 140 -9.83 -24.75 7.63
CA ILE A 140 -10.62 -25.97 7.52
C ILE A 140 -10.28 -26.75 6.27
N SER A 141 -10.68 -28.03 6.23
CA SER A 141 -10.41 -28.94 5.12
C SER A 141 -11.13 -28.52 3.82
N GLU A 142 -10.61 -28.95 2.66
CA GLU A 142 -11.22 -28.62 1.36
C GLU A 142 -12.65 -29.18 1.23
N ASP A 143 -12.96 -30.29 1.90
CA ASP A 143 -14.31 -30.86 1.88
C ASP A 143 -15.25 -30.01 2.74
N GLU A 144 -14.85 -29.59 3.92
CA GLU A 144 -15.61 -28.69 4.78
C GLU A 144 -15.81 -27.31 4.10
N LYS A 145 -14.84 -26.79 3.35
CA LYS A 145 -14.97 -25.56 2.59
C LYS A 145 -16.14 -25.59 1.60
N LYS A 146 -16.47 -26.76 1.04
CA LYS A 146 -17.61 -26.93 0.13
C LYS A 146 -18.97 -26.70 0.80
N GLU A 147 -19.03 -26.78 2.11
CA GLU A 147 -20.25 -26.54 2.90
C GLU A 147 -20.52 -25.05 3.15
N TYR A 148 -19.59 -24.17 2.80
CA TYR A 148 -19.70 -22.73 2.98
C TYR A 148 -19.90 -21.98 1.67
N ASN A 149 -20.68 -20.91 1.75
CA ASN A 149 -20.71 -19.86 0.74
C ASN A 149 -19.80 -18.72 1.22
N VAL A 150 -18.91 -18.26 0.32
CA VAL A 150 -17.99 -17.16 0.61
C VAL A 150 -18.42 -15.94 -0.20
N TYR A 151 -18.78 -14.88 0.50
CA TYR A 151 -19.23 -13.63 -0.11
C TYR A 151 -18.16 -12.56 0.08
N PRO A 152 -17.52 -12.09 -1.01
CA PRO A 152 -16.61 -10.96 -0.94
C PRO A 152 -17.39 -9.68 -0.62
N ARG A 153 -16.85 -8.86 0.25
CA ARG A 153 -17.39 -7.55 0.60
C ARG A 153 -16.27 -6.53 0.63
N MET A 154 -16.40 -5.49 -0.17
CA MET A 154 -15.49 -4.36 -0.12
C MET A 154 -15.84 -3.46 1.07
N GLN A 155 -14.81 -3.01 1.78
CA GLN A 155 -14.94 -2.05 2.87
C GLN A 155 -13.95 -0.91 2.67
N VAL A 156 -14.39 0.31 2.91
CA VAL A 156 -13.56 1.49 2.86
C VAL A 156 -13.14 1.87 4.27
N PHE A 157 -11.84 1.94 4.51
CA PHE A 157 -11.23 2.46 5.72
C PHE A 157 -10.67 3.85 5.46
N ARG A 158 -10.67 4.70 6.47
CA ARG A 158 -10.11 6.04 6.42
C ARG A 158 -8.78 6.05 7.16
N VAL A 159 -7.73 6.50 6.47
CA VAL A 159 -6.39 6.62 7.03
C VAL A 159 -5.87 8.04 6.96
N PHE A 160 -4.97 8.38 7.86
CA PHE A 160 -4.23 9.62 7.89
C PHE A 160 -2.75 9.30 7.75
N ASN A 161 -2.00 10.13 7.04
CA ASN A 161 -0.55 10.08 7.10
C ASN A 161 -0.09 10.52 8.49
N VAL A 162 1.00 9.96 9.00
CA VAL A 162 1.54 10.35 10.31
C VAL A 162 1.89 11.83 10.40
N GLN A 163 2.22 12.47 9.27
CA GLN A 163 2.50 13.92 9.20
C GLN A 163 1.25 14.78 9.33
N GLN A 164 0.05 14.18 9.23
CA GLN A 164 -1.23 14.84 9.54
C GLN A 164 -1.59 14.77 11.03
N THR A 165 -0.66 14.35 11.87
CA THR A 165 -0.85 14.22 13.32
C THR A 165 0.23 14.98 14.07
N ASN A 166 0.00 15.25 15.35
CA ASN A 166 1.01 15.80 16.26
C ASN A 166 1.96 14.68 16.82
N LEU A 167 2.16 13.60 16.06
CA LEU A 167 2.95 12.46 16.52
C LEU A 167 4.40 12.85 16.84
N ARG A 168 4.95 13.78 16.07
CA ARG A 168 6.32 14.28 16.25
C ARG A 168 6.53 14.84 17.65
N GLU A 169 5.60 15.67 18.13
CA GLU A 169 5.66 16.31 19.43
C GLU A 169 5.24 15.36 20.55
N ALA A 170 4.22 14.54 20.30
CA ALA A 170 3.65 13.67 21.31
C ALA A 170 4.43 12.37 21.54
N ARG A 171 5.18 11.92 20.55
CA ARG A 171 5.96 10.66 20.55
C ARG A 171 7.28 10.84 19.78
N PRO A 172 8.21 11.66 20.24
CA PRO A 172 9.44 11.99 19.51
C PRO A 172 10.29 10.74 19.19
N GLU A 173 10.42 9.79 20.11
CA GLU A 173 11.18 8.56 19.88
C GLU A 173 10.57 7.69 18.75
N LEU A 174 9.24 7.59 18.71
CA LEU A 174 8.55 6.90 17.62
C LEU A 174 8.74 7.64 16.30
N TRP A 175 8.67 8.97 16.33
CA TRP A 175 8.90 9.79 15.15
C TRP A 175 10.31 9.63 14.58
N GLU A 176 11.33 9.72 15.40
CA GLU A 176 12.73 9.50 15.02
C GLU A 176 12.92 8.12 14.39
N LYS A 177 12.32 7.09 14.99
CA LYS A 177 12.34 5.74 14.42
C LYS A 177 11.72 5.72 13.03
N LEU A 178 10.57 6.37 12.82
CA LEU A 178 9.91 6.44 11.52
C LEU A 178 10.75 7.22 10.50
N GLU A 179 11.40 8.31 10.90
CA GLU A 179 12.33 9.05 10.05
C GLU A 179 13.54 8.19 9.66
N MET A 180 14.15 7.47 10.58
CA MET A 180 15.25 6.56 10.30
C MET A 180 14.85 5.41 9.38
N GLU A 181 13.71 4.78 9.62
CA GLU A 181 13.18 3.69 8.78
C GLU A 181 12.80 4.15 7.36
N ASN A 182 12.44 5.43 7.19
CA ASN A 182 12.06 6.02 5.91
C ASN A 182 13.13 6.96 5.36
N GLY A 183 14.19 7.20 6.14
CA GLY A 183 15.39 7.88 5.67
C GLY A 183 15.99 7.09 4.52
N ARG A 184 16.25 7.79 3.44
CA ARG A 184 16.95 7.19 2.31
C ARG A 184 18.44 7.28 2.60
N PRO A 185 19.21 6.26 2.21
CA PRO A 185 20.63 6.49 2.03
C PRO A 185 20.74 7.65 1.02
N GLU A 186 21.36 8.76 1.41
CA GLU A 186 21.75 9.80 0.48
C GLU A 186 22.72 9.16 -0.50
N VAL A 187 22.24 8.80 -1.68
CA VAL A 187 23.12 8.42 -2.79
C VAL A 187 23.73 9.73 -3.27
N LYS A 188 24.97 9.98 -2.88
CA LYS A 188 25.70 11.14 -3.37
C LYS A 188 25.83 11.00 -4.88
N ALA A 189 25.64 12.12 -5.60
CA ALA A 189 25.78 12.13 -7.04
C ALA A 189 27.14 11.53 -7.44
N GLY A 190 27.13 10.41 -8.16
CA GLY A 190 28.32 9.65 -8.56
C GLY A 190 28.64 8.42 -7.69
N GLU A 191 27.94 8.17 -6.60
CA GLU A 191 28.06 6.92 -5.85
C GLU A 191 27.15 5.84 -6.48
N GLN A 192 27.73 4.68 -6.69
CA GLN A 192 27.01 3.51 -7.21
C GLN A 192 26.16 2.91 -6.08
N PHE A 193 24.85 2.76 -6.32
CA PHE A 193 23.99 2.05 -5.39
C PHE A 193 24.30 0.56 -5.45
N ASP A 194 24.92 0.03 -4.41
CA ASP A 194 25.21 -1.39 -4.27
C ASP A 194 24.19 -2.06 -3.36
N PHE A 195 23.41 -2.98 -3.93
CA PHE A 195 22.54 -3.85 -3.17
C PHE A 195 23.04 -5.29 -3.31
N GLY A 196 23.94 -5.67 -2.44
CA GLY A 196 24.66 -6.94 -2.47
C GLY A 196 23.84 -8.18 -2.83
N PRO A 197 22.61 -8.40 -2.28
CA PRO A 197 21.78 -9.54 -2.65
C PRO A 197 21.38 -9.56 -4.13
N VAL A 198 21.01 -8.42 -4.71
CA VAL A 198 20.63 -8.33 -6.13
C VAL A 198 21.86 -8.41 -7.04
N ASP A 199 22.95 -7.76 -6.65
CA ASP A 199 24.20 -7.81 -7.41
C ASP A 199 24.75 -9.23 -7.50
N ARG A 200 24.69 -9.96 -6.40
CA ARG A 200 25.06 -11.37 -6.35
C ARG A 200 24.13 -12.24 -7.20
N MET A 201 22.82 -12.00 -7.12
CA MET A 201 21.83 -12.71 -7.93
C MET A 201 22.08 -12.50 -9.42
N ILE A 202 22.44 -11.29 -9.83
CA ILE A 202 22.75 -10.97 -11.23
C ILE A 202 24.08 -11.57 -11.66
N SER A 203 25.15 -11.41 -10.85
CA SER A 203 26.49 -11.88 -11.20
C SER A 203 26.63 -13.40 -11.21
N GLU A 204 25.94 -14.09 -10.31
CA GLU A 204 25.95 -15.54 -10.18
C GLU A 204 24.85 -16.24 -11.00
N ASN A 205 24.05 -15.48 -11.74
CA ASN A 205 22.94 -15.99 -12.57
C ASN A 205 21.96 -16.89 -11.78
N LEU A 206 21.62 -16.52 -10.55
CA LEU A 206 20.79 -17.31 -9.64
C LEU A 206 19.29 -17.27 -9.98
N TRP A 207 18.89 -16.61 -11.04
CA TRP A 207 17.50 -16.51 -11.48
C TRP A 207 17.12 -17.59 -12.49
N ILE A 208 15.81 -17.85 -12.65
CA ILE A 208 15.27 -18.87 -13.56
C ILE A 208 15.68 -18.64 -15.02
N CYS A 209 15.88 -17.39 -15.42
CA CYS A 209 16.37 -17.01 -16.73
C CYS A 209 17.57 -16.07 -16.60
N PRO A 210 18.52 -16.06 -17.57
CA PRO A 210 19.67 -15.17 -17.53
C PRO A 210 19.27 -13.70 -17.42
N ILE A 211 19.96 -12.95 -16.56
CA ILE A 211 19.82 -11.49 -16.46
C ILE A 211 21.06 -10.88 -17.11
N ARG A 212 20.85 -10.10 -18.16
CA ARG A 212 21.95 -9.50 -18.93
C ARG A 212 21.92 -7.98 -18.84
N PRO A 213 22.92 -7.34 -18.18
CA PRO A 213 23.09 -5.90 -18.23
C PRO A 213 23.46 -5.45 -19.66
N MET A 214 22.83 -4.35 -20.11
CA MET A 214 23.13 -3.73 -21.40
C MET A 214 23.05 -2.21 -21.26
N HIS A 215 23.85 -1.53 -22.09
CA HIS A 215 23.81 -0.06 -22.18
C HIS A 215 22.52 0.40 -22.86
N GLN A 216 21.47 0.63 -22.08
CA GLN A 216 20.14 1.03 -22.54
C GLN A 216 19.30 1.59 -21.39
N ASP A 217 18.24 2.34 -21.72
CA ASP A 217 17.40 3.02 -20.74
C ASP A 217 16.21 2.20 -20.23
N SER A 218 15.99 1.00 -20.75
CA SER A 218 14.82 0.18 -20.42
C SER A 218 15.17 -1.24 -20.02
N ALA A 219 14.40 -1.82 -19.10
CA ALA A 219 14.46 -3.24 -18.79
C ALA A 219 13.31 -3.96 -19.49
N TYR A 220 13.59 -5.15 -20.05
CA TYR A 220 12.58 -5.98 -20.69
C TYR A 220 12.92 -7.46 -20.58
N TYR A 221 11.90 -8.29 -20.72
CA TYR A 221 12.06 -9.74 -20.88
C TYR A 221 11.92 -10.14 -22.32
N SER A 222 12.94 -10.82 -22.85
CA SER A 222 12.92 -11.37 -24.21
C SER A 222 12.35 -12.79 -24.20
N ILE A 223 11.11 -12.94 -24.67
CA ILE A 223 10.43 -14.24 -24.77
C ILE A 223 11.24 -15.19 -25.69
N THR A 224 11.77 -14.67 -26.79
CA THR A 224 12.49 -15.46 -27.81
C THR A 224 13.80 -16.03 -27.26
N LYS A 225 14.52 -15.26 -26.42
CA LYS A 225 15.81 -15.67 -25.87
C LYS A 225 15.71 -16.20 -24.44
N ASN A 226 14.53 -16.10 -23.85
CA ASN A 226 14.29 -16.42 -22.43
C ASN A 226 15.30 -15.73 -21.49
N GLU A 227 15.51 -14.44 -21.71
CA GLU A 227 16.44 -13.64 -20.92
C GLU A 227 15.80 -12.33 -20.45
N ILE A 228 16.21 -11.83 -19.28
CA ILE A 228 15.89 -10.48 -18.80
C ILE A 228 17.06 -9.58 -19.17
N VAL A 229 16.76 -8.48 -19.83
CA VAL A 229 17.75 -7.43 -20.14
C VAL A 229 17.47 -6.23 -19.22
N VAL A 230 18.51 -5.76 -18.53
CA VAL A 230 18.44 -4.63 -17.60
C VAL A 230 19.46 -3.56 -18.00
N PRO A 231 19.22 -2.29 -17.67
CA PRO A 231 20.22 -1.25 -17.81
C PRO A 231 21.48 -1.56 -16.99
N GLU A 232 22.63 -1.12 -17.48
CA GLU A 232 23.86 -1.16 -16.70
C GLU A 232 23.78 -0.21 -15.49
N LYS A 233 24.42 -0.58 -14.37
CA LYS A 233 24.40 0.21 -13.12
C LYS A 233 24.91 1.66 -13.23
N ARG A 234 25.62 1.98 -14.28
CA ARG A 234 26.30 3.28 -14.47
C ARG A 234 25.48 4.27 -15.32
N GLN A 235 24.23 3.95 -15.58
CA GLN A 235 23.31 4.80 -16.35
C GLN A 235 22.31 5.51 -15.45
#